data_003dd7f3067ef7ed972f805451e7fdbd
#
_entry.id   003dd7f3067ef7ed972f805451e7fdbd
#
_cell.length_a   1.000
_cell.length_b   1.000
_cell.length_c   1.000
_cell.angle_alpha   90.00
_cell.angle_beta   90.00
_cell.angle_gamma   90.00
#
_symmetry.space_group_name_H-M   'P 1'
#
loop_
_entity.id
_entity.type
_entity.pdbx_description
1 polymer ?
#
loop_
_entity_poly.entity_id
_entity_poly.type
_entity_poly.pdbx_seq_one_letter_code
_entity_poly.pdbx_strand_id
1 'polypeptide(L)'
;PEEFALFRDKIFPIVMQWEGGGKLHNVAGDSGGWTIWGIAFNYWKSLFKDFNDFKDTTMEEASYIAFVKFYLAIRADAMPYETKLYYFDMAYNMGTSRAIKIMQQCAGVKDDGVIGMITLSKMKNIKEECLKSKRESFYNRLSESKTTLKKFLKGWLNRSKSIYDFKY
;
A
#
# COMPACT_ATOMS: atom_id res chain seq x y z
N PRO A 1 -15.21 3.52 13.39
CA PRO A 1 -14.25 3.81 14.49
C PRO A 1 -13.33 2.64 14.78
N GLU A 2 -13.87 1.40 14.88
CA GLU A 2 -13.06 0.21 15.19
C GLU A 2 -12.08 -0.14 14.07
N GLU A 3 -12.52 -0.07 12.82
CA GLU A 3 -11.65 -0.36 11.67
C GLU A 3 -10.50 0.64 11.58
N PHE A 4 -10.77 1.93 11.82
CA PHE A 4 -9.69 2.94 11.85
C PHE A 4 -8.72 2.69 13.00
N ALA A 5 -9.21 2.32 14.17
CA ALA A 5 -8.34 2.02 15.30
C ALA A 5 -7.43 0.81 15.02
N LEU A 6 -7.97 -0.25 14.41
CA LEU A 6 -7.18 -1.39 13.95
C LEU A 6 -6.09 -0.95 12.98
N PHE A 7 -6.45 -0.17 11.98
CA PHE A 7 -5.51 0.33 10.98
C PHE A 7 -4.42 1.20 11.60
N ARG A 8 -4.82 2.22 12.39
CA ARG A 8 -3.89 3.16 13.01
C ARG A 8 -2.91 2.49 13.95
N ASP A 9 -3.39 1.54 14.76
CA ASP A 9 -2.61 0.99 15.87
C ASP A 9 -1.86 -0.30 15.51
N LYS A 10 -2.36 -1.08 14.55
CA LYS A 10 -1.82 -2.40 14.22
C LYS A 10 -1.23 -2.51 12.81
N ILE A 11 -1.77 -1.80 11.84
CA ILE A 11 -1.37 -1.96 10.43
C ILE A 11 -0.39 -0.86 10.00
N PHE A 12 -0.78 0.39 10.14
CA PHE A 12 0.01 1.52 9.67
C PHE A 12 1.43 1.57 10.27
N PRO A 13 1.63 1.33 11.57
CA PRO A 13 2.99 1.36 12.14
C PRO A 13 3.94 0.33 11.54
N ILE A 14 3.43 -0.85 11.18
CA ILE A 14 4.26 -1.90 10.55
C ILE A 14 4.73 -1.45 9.16
N VAL A 15 3.82 -0.88 8.37
CA VAL A 15 4.16 -0.38 7.03
C VAL A 15 5.14 0.80 7.12
N MET A 16 5.02 1.63 8.14
CA MET A 16 5.93 2.78 8.34
C MET A 16 7.38 2.38 8.57
N GLN A 17 7.65 1.17 9.04
CA GLN A 17 9.01 0.64 9.15
C GLN A 17 9.71 0.54 7.79
N TRP A 18 8.94 0.48 6.71
CA TRP A 18 9.45 0.39 5.33
C TRP A 18 9.37 1.71 4.56
N GLU A 19 8.68 2.72 5.08
CA GLU A 19 8.40 3.98 4.38
C GLU A 19 9.19 5.17 4.95
N GLY A 20 10.18 4.95 5.80
CA GLY A 20 10.98 6.01 6.40
C GLY A 20 10.29 6.79 7.52
N GLY A 21 9.07 6.43 7.89
CA GLY A 21 8.32 7.05 8.98
C GLY A 21 8.14 8.56 8.79
N GLY A 22 8.27 9.31 9.88
CA GLY A 22 8.08 10.77 9.91
C GLY A 22 9.26 11.60 9.43
N LYS A 23 10.26 10.98 8.83
CA LYS A 23 11.40 11.72 8.29
C LYS A 23 11.07 12.28 6.90
N LEU A 24 11.10 13.60 6.80
CA LEU A 24 10.95 14.29 5.52
C LEU A 24 12.15 13.96 4.62
N HIS A 25 11.89 13.45 3.42
CA HIS A 25 12.95 13.13 2.48
C HIS A 25 12.50 13.35 1.03
N ASN A 26 13.49 13.50 0.14
CA ASN A 26 13.26 13.66 -1.29
C ASN A 26 14.20 12.70 -2.02
N VAL A 27 13.63 11.79 -2.80
CA VAL A 27 14.40 10.83 -3.60
C VAL A 27 14.64 11.44 -4.97
N ALA A 28 15.90 11.63 -5.33
CA ALA A 28 16.27 12.18 -6.64
C ALA A 28 15.71 11.29 -7.77
N GLY A 29 15.01 11.92 -8.71
CA GLY A 29 14.39 11.22 -9.84
C GLY A 29 13.00 10.65 -9.55
N ASP A 30 12.51 10.76 -8.33
CA ASP A 30 11.15 10.37 -7.98
C ASP A 30 10.19 11.50 -8.33
N SER A 31 9.15 11.20 -9.14
CA SER A 31 8.13 12.16 -9.56
C SER A 31 7.27 12.67 -8.38
N GLY A 32 7.22 11.93 -7.27
CA GLY A 32 6.47 12.32 -6.06
C GLY A 32 7.10 13.48 -5.30
N GLY A 33 8.40 13.74 -5.48
CA GLY A 33 9.12 14.80 -4.78
C GLY A 33 9.30 14.50 -3.29
N TRP A 34 9.06 15.51 -2.45
CA TRP A 34 9.18 15.37 -1.01
C TRP A 34 8.16 14.40 -0.45
N THR A 35 8.60 13.55 0.47
CA THR A 35 7.79 12.49 1.07
C THR A 35 7.92 12.51 2.59
N ILE A 36 6.80 12.33 3.28
CA ILE A 36 6.73 12.12 4.74
C ILE A 36 5.66 11.06 5.02
N TRP A 37 5.95 10.13 5.92
CA TRP A 37 5.05 9.01 6.25
C TRP A 37 4.60 8.20 5.03
N GLY A 38 5.43 8.14 3.97
CA GLY A 38 5.06 7.50 2.72
C GLY A 38 4.13 8.33 1.81
N ILE A 39 3.79 9.56 2.22
CA ILE A 39 2.92 10.46 1.46
C ILE A 39 3.77 11.40 0.61
N ALA A 40 3.60 11.32 -0.72
CA ALA A 40 4.35 12.15 -1.67
C ALA A 40 3.62 13.47 -1.93
N PHE A 41 4.30 14.59 -1.66
CA PHE A 41 3.68 15.93 -1.74
C PHE A 41 3.13 16.23 -3.14
N ASN A 42 3.86 15.90 -4.20
CA ASN A 42 3.42 16.24 -5.56
C ASN A 42 2.09 15.58 -5.94
N TYR A 43 1.78 14.41 -5.38
CA TYR A 43 0.53 13.71 -5.66
C TYR A 43 -0.62 14.13 -4.74
N TRP A 44 -0.31 14.56 -3.51
CA TRP A 44 -1.32 14.79 -2.47
C TRP A 44 -1.35 16.22 -1.94
N LYS A 45 -0.68 17.16 -2.63
CA LYS A 45 -0.58 18.56 -2.18
C LYS A 45 -1.92 19.23 -1.94
N SER A 46 -2.99 18.82 -2.60
CA SER A 46 -4.34 19.38 -2.40
C SER A 46 -4.91 19.10 -1.01
N LEU A 47 -4.33 18.14 -0.26
CA LEU A 47 -4.76 17.82 1.11
C LEU A 47 -4.12 18.74 2.15
N PHE A 48 -3.17 19.57 1.75
CA PHE A 48 -2.40 20.45 2.65
C PHE A 48 -2.57 21.89 2.24
N LYS A 49 -2.47 22.81 3.21
CA LYS A 49 -2.52 24.25 2.95
C LYS A 49 -1.33 24.70 2.11
N ASP A 50 -0.15 24.22 2.49
CA ASP A 50 1.13 24.54 1.86
C ASP A 50 2.16 23.47 2.21
N PHE A 51 3.40 23.65 1.78
CA PHE A 51 4.48 22.73 2.06
C PHE A 51 4.82 22.64 3.57
N ASN A 52 4.67 23.75 4.31
CA ASN A 52 4.93 23.74 5.75
C ASN A 52 3.91 22.88 6.50
N ASP A 53 2.64 22.98 6.11
CA ASP A 53 1.60 22.09 6.65
C ASP A 53 1.91 20.63 6.37
N PHE A 54 2.35 20.32 5.14
CA PHE A 54 2.75 18.96 4.76
C PHE A 54 3.93 18.45 5.60
N LYS A 55 5.00 19.21 5.72
CA LYS A 55 6.19 18.76 6.45
C LYS A 55 5.96 18.56 7.94
N ASP A 56 4.96 19.24 8.51
CA ASP A 56 4.61 19.14 9.93
C ASP A 56 3.55 18.06 10.22
N THR A 57 3.22 17.23 9.23
CA THR A 57 2.24 16.15 9.37
C THR A 57 2.66 15.18 10.47
N THR A 58 1.75 14.94 11.42
CA THR A 58 1.95 13.96 12.47
C THR A 58 1.64 12.55 11.99
N MET A 59 2.09 11.54 12.73
CA MET A 59 1.76 10.14 12.43
C MET A 59 0.26 9.90 12.44
N GLU A 60 -0.47 10.52 13.37
CA GLU A 60 -1.93 10.38 13.47
C GLU A 60 -2.62 10.96 12.23
N GLU A 61 -2.25 12.17 11.82
CA GLU A 61 -2.78 12.80 10.60
C GLU A 61 -2.46 11.96 9.36
N ALA A 62 -1.22 11.47 9.25
CA ALA A 62 -0.81 10.61 8.14
C ALA A 62 -1.59 9.29 8.12
N SER A 63 -1.83 8.68 9.29
CA SER A 63 -2.61 7.45 9.36
C SER A 63 -4.05 7.66 8.89
N TYR A 64 -4.65 8.79 9.20
CA TYR A 64 -5.99 9.13 8.73
C TYR A 64 -6.03 9.30 7.20
N ILE A 65 -5.06 10.02 6.64
CA ILE A 65 -4.93 10.18 5.18
C ILE A 65 -4.75 8.82 4.52
N ALA A 66 -3.85 8.00 5.03
CA ALA A 66 -3.59 6.66 4.50
C ALA A 66 -4.83 5.76 4.61
N PHE A 67 -5.57 5.87 5.70
CA PHE A 67 -6.81 5.11 5.89
C PHE A 67 -7.84 5.46 4.83
N VAL A 68 -8.11 6.75 4.62
CA VAL A 68 -9.14 7.19 3.68
C VAL A 68 -8.70 7.01 2.22
N LYS A 69 -7.47 7.40 1.89
CA LYS A 69 -7.00 7.46 0.49
C LYS A 69 -6.40 6.16 -0.03
N PHE A 70 -6.01 5.24 0.84
CA PHE A 70 -5.43 3.96 0.45
C PHE A 70 -6.22 2.78 1.00
N TYR A 71 -6.37 2.66 2.30
CA TYR A 71 -6.99 1.49 2.93
C TYR A 71 -8.46 1.32 2.53
N LEU A 72 -9.27 2.35 2.65
CA LEU A 72 -10.67 2.32 2.23
C LEU A 72 -10.83 2.35 0.71
N ALA A 73 -9.91 3.02 0.00
CA ALA A 73 -9.95 3.07 -1.46
C ALA A 73 -9.81 1.68 -2.10
N ILE A 74 -9.06 0.79 -1.46
CA ILE A 74 -8.92 -0.60 -1.91
C ILE A 74 -9.90 -1.55 -1.22
N ARG A 75 -10.79 -1.03 -0.37
CA ARG A 75 -11.75 -1.81 0.43
C ARG A 75 -11.06 -2.88 1.29
N ALA A 76 -9.91 -2.55 1.87
CA ALA A 76 -9.23 -3.47 2.78
C ALA A 76 -10.08 -3.83 4.01
N ASP A 77 -11.06 -2.98 4.36
CA ASP A 77 -12.08 -3.27 5.37
C ASP A 77 -12.88 -4.54 5.09
N ALA A 78 -13.07 -4.87 3.79
CA ALA A 78 -13.84 -6.04 3.35
C ALA A 78 -12.98 -7.31 3.25
N MET A 79 -11.68 -7.23 3.49
CA MET A 79 -10.77 -8.39 3.43
C MET A 79 -10.80 -9.21 4.73
N PRO A 80 -10.42 -10.51 4.68
CA PRO A 80 -10.16 -11.27 5.90
C PRO A 80 -9.14 -10.55 6.79
N TYR A 81 -9.31 -10.65 8.10
CA TYR A 81 -8.46 -9.96 9.08
C TYR A 81 -6.98 -10.19 8.81
N GLU A 82 -6.60 -11.44 8.60
CA GLU A 82 -5.20 -11.85 8.40
C GLU A 82 -4.57 -11.31 7.11
N THR A 83 -5.36 -10.84 6.14
CA THR A 83 -4.86 -10.34 4.85
C THR A 83 -4.81 -8.80 4.77
N LYS A 84 -5.41 -8.10 5.73
CA LYS A 84 -5.55 -6.65 5.68
C LYS A 84 -4.21 -5.92 5.63
N LEU A 85 -3.27 -6.32 6.48
CA LEU A 85 -1.94 -5.73 6.52
C LEU A 85 -1.21 -5.92 5.17
N TYR A 86 -1.17 -7.14 4.66
CA TYR A 86 -0.46 -7.44 3.43
C TYR A 86 -1.05 -6.69 2.24
N TYR A 87 -2.37 -6.69 2.13
CA TYR A 87 -3.07 -6.01 1.05
C TYR A 87 -2.86 -4.49 1.09
N PHE A 88 -2.95 -3.89 2.26
CA PHE A 88 -2.67 -2.46 2.42
C PHE A 88 -1.22 -2.12 2.07
N ASP A 89 -0.26 -2.93 2.54
CA ASP A 89 1.16 -2.72 2.21
C ASP A 89 1.40 -2.76 0.71
N MET A 90 0.76 -3.69 0.00
CA MET A 90 0.81 -3.72 -1.47
C MET A 90 0.37 -2.39 -2.06
N ALA A 91 -0.78 -1.88 -1.65
CA ALA A 91 -1.32 -0.64 -2.18
C ALA A 91 -0.43 0.57 -1.87
N TYR A 92 0.12 0.62 -0.67
CA TYR A 92 0.99 1.71 -0.25
C TYR A 92 2.33 1.70 -1.00
N ASN A 93 2.84 0.52 -1.32
CA ASN A 93 4.11 0.35 -2.04
C ASN A 93 3.96 0.50 -3.56
N MET A 94 2.95 -0.13 -4.16
CA MET A 94 2.84 -0.23 -5.63
C MET A 94 1.67 0.55 -6.23
N GLY A 95 0.89 1.23 -5.41
CA GLY A 95 -0.29 1.99 -5.84
C GLY A 95 -1.58 1.20 -5.73
N THR A 96 -2.68 1.93 -5.55
CA THR A 96 -4.00 1.34 -5.33
C THR A 96 -4.52 0.57 -6.54
N SER A 97 -4.32 1.11 -7.74
CA SER A 97 -4.80 0.47 -8.98
C SER A 97 -4.19 -0.91 -9.18
N ARG A 98 -2.88 -1.04 -9.02
CA ARG A 98 -2.18 -2.32 -9.16
C ARG A 98 -2.61 -3.31 -8.09
N ALA A 99 -2.70 -2.85 -6.84
CA ALA A 99 -3.12 -3.70 -5.73
C ALA A 99 -4.54 -4.24 -5.93
N ILE A 100 -5.47 -3.41 -6.39
CA ILE A 100 -6.84 -3.84 -6.70
C ILE A 100 -6.85 -4.91 -7.80
N LYS A 101 -6.11 -4.70 -8.88
CA LYS A 101 -6.04 -5.67 -9.98
C LYS A 101 -5.48 -7.01 -9.53
N ILE A 102 -4.42 -7.02 -8.73
CA ILE A 102 -3.86 -8.25 -8.15
C ILE A 102 -4.89 -8.95 -7.26
N MET A 103 -5.56 -8.20 -6.40
CA MET A 103 -6.61 -8.74 -5.55
C MET A 103 -7.74 -9.36 -6.39
N GLN A 104 -8.17 -8.69 -7.46
CA GLN A 104 -9.21 -9.20 -8.34
C GLN A 104 -8.80 -10.49 -9.05
N GLN A 105 -7.53 -10.61 -9.45
CA GLN A 105 -7.01 -11.88 -9.99
C GLN A 105 -7.09 -12.99 -8.96
N CYS A 106 -6.76 -12.71 -7.70
CA CYS A 106 -6.89 -13.70 -6.62
C CYS A 106 -8.35 -14.02 -6.29
N ALA A 107 -9.26 -13.08 -6.51
CA ALA A 107 -10.71 -13.30 -6.33
C ALA A 107 -11.35 -14.07 -7.48
N GLY A 108 -10.65 -14.23 -8.59
CA GLY A 108 -11.21 -14.88 -9.79
C GLY A 108 -12.23 -14.03 -10.53
N VAL A 109 -12.15 -12.72 -10.41
CA VAL A 109 -13.03 -11.78 -11.11
C VAL A 109 -12.24 -10.96 -12.14
N LYS A 110 -12.94 -10.18 -12.97
CA LYS A 110 -12.31 -9.30 -13.94
C LYS A 110 -11.39 -8.29 -13.24
N ASP A 111 -10.15 -8.20 -13.68
CA ASP A 111 -9.13 -7.32 -13.10
C ASP A 111 -9.12 -5.93 -13.73
N ASP A 112 -10.25 -5.25 -13.67
CA ASP A 112 -10.46 -3.94 -14.26
C ASP A 112 -10.07 -2.75 -13.34
N GLY A 113 -9.67 -3.04 -12.10
CA GLY A 113 -9.30 -2.02 -11.12
C GLY A 113 -10.50 -1.32 -10.47
N VAL A 114 -11.72 -1.78 -10.72
CA VAL A 114 -12.95 -1.23 -10.14
C VAL A 114 -13.59 -2.23 -9.18
N ILE A 115 -13.75 -1.85 -7.92
CA ILE A 115 -14.37 -2.71 -6.91
C ILE A 115 -15.88 -2.46 -6.92
N GLY A 116 -16.58 -3.30 -7.68
CA GLY A 116 -18.04 -3.34 -7.66
C GLY A 116 -18.57 -4.45 -6.76
N MET A 117 -19.87 -4.73 -6.84
CA MET A 117 -20.53 -5.72 -5.99
C MET A 117 -19.99 -7.14 -6.18
N ILE A 118 -19.65 -7.51 -7.42
CA ILE A 118 -19.09 -8.84 -7.72
C ILE A 118 -17.73 -9.01 -7.02
N THR A 119 -16.84 -8.05 -7.18
CA THR A 119 -15.54 -8.06 -6.51
C THR A 119 -15.71 -8.15 -4.99
N LEU A 120 -16.53 -7.26 -4.41
CA LEU A 120 -16.79 -7.24 -2.96
C LEU A 120 -17.25 -8.59 -2.43
N SER A 121 -18.15 -9.26 -3.14
CA SER A 121 -18.70 -10.56 -2.72
C SER A 121 -17.63 -11.64 -2.62
N LYS A 122 -16.51 -11.49 -3.31
CA LYS A 122 -15.41 -12.48 -3.36
C LYS A 122 -14.24 -12.13 -2.43
N MET A 123 -14.17 -10.91 -1.93
CA MET A 123 -13.01 -10.44 -1.15
C MET A 123 -12.82 -11.21 0.16
N LYS A 124 -13.89 -11.65 0.80
CA LYS A 124 -13.82 -12.40 2.06
C LYS A 124 -13.13 -13.77 1.96
N ASN A 125 -12.94 -14.28 0.75
CA ASN A 125 -12.35 -15.61 0.52
C ASN A 125 -10.91 -15.54 -0.02
N ILE A 126 -10.32 -14.34 -0.14
CA ILE A 126 -8.99 -14.18 -0.70
C ILE A 126 -7.93 -14.71 0.26
N LYS A 127 -6.98 -15.47 -0.30
CA LYS A 127 -5.84 -16.00 0.43
C LYS A 127 -4.64 -15.08 0.30
N GLU A 128 -3.95 -14.84 1.41
CA GLU A 128 -2.76 -14.01 1.46
C GLU A 128 -1.65 -14.56 0.54
N GLU A 129 -1.51 -15.88 0.46
CA GLU A 129 -0.54 -16.56 -0.40
C GLU A 129 -0.71 -16.19 -1.88
N CYS A 130 -1.95 -16.05 -2.33
CA CYS A 130 -2.22 -15.63 -3.70
C CYS A 130 -1.75 -14.19 -3.94
N LEU A 131 -2.04 -13.29 -3.01
CA LEU A 131 -1.58 -11.90 -3.08
C LEU A 131 -0.05 -11.84 -3.15
N LYS A 132 0.63 -12.58 -2.27
CA LYS A 132 2.09 -12.65 -2.22
C LYS A 132 2.68 -13.16 -3.53
N SER A 133 2.18 -14.28 -4.03
CA SER A 133 2.66 -14.89 -5.27
C SER A 133 2.55 -13.93 -6.46
N LYS A 134 1.41 -13.27 -6.61
CA LYS A 134 1.18 -12.35 -7.73
C LYS A 134 1.96 -11.04 -7.58
N ARG A 135 2.10 -10.53 -6.35
CA ARG A 135 2.92 -9.35 -6.06
C ARG A 135 4.39 -9.60 -6.44
N GLU A 136 4.94 -10.71 -6.01
CA GLU A 136 6.33 -11.06 -6.28
C GLU A 136 6.57 -11.32 -7.77
N SER A 137 5.63 -11.98 -8.47
CA SER A 137 5.69 -12.14 -9.92
C SER A 137 5.68 -10.78 -10.63
N PHE A 138 4.89 -9.83 -10.17
CA PHE A 138 4.89 -8.47 -10.71
C PHE A 138 6.27 -7.80 -10.56
N TYR A 139 6.89 -7.88 -9.38
CA TYR A 139 8.22 -7.31 -9.16
C TYR A 139 9.27 -7.96 -10.07
N ASN A 140 9.24 -9.27 -10.21
CA ASN A 140 10.18 -9.98 -11.10
C ASN A 140 10.03 -9.52 -12.54
N ARG A 141 8.80 -9.47 -13.05
CA ARG A 141 8.54 -9.00 -14.43
C ARG A 141 8.97 -7.53 -14.61
N LEU A 142 8.71 -6.68 -13.62
CA LEU A 142 9.07 -5.27 -13.68
C LEU A 142 10.59 -5.08 -13.73
N SER A 143 11.35 -5.84 -12.94
CA SER A 143 12.81 -5.78 -12.93
C SER A 143 13.42 -6.33 -14.22
N GLU A 144 12.79 -7.31 -14.85
CA GLU A 144 13.22 -7.86 -16.13
C GLU A 144 12.97 -6.89 -17.29
N SER A 145 11.80 -6.21 -17.27
CA SER A 145 11.43 -5.28 -18.33
C SER A 145 12.20 -3.96 -18.27
N LYS A 146 12.67 -3.57 -17.08
CA LYS A 146 13.40 -2.31 -16.85
C LYS A 146 14.65 -2.60 -16.01
N THR A 147 15.79 -2.75 -16.68
CA THR A 147 17.06 -3.10 -16.03
C THR A 147 17.48 -2.12 -14.93
N THR A 148 17.09 -0.85 -15.06
CA THR A 148 17.34 0.18 -14.03
C THR A 148 16.65 -0.12 -12.70
N LEU A 149 15.61 -0.97 -12.70
CA LEU A 149 14.85 -1.34 -11.51
C LEU A 149 15.36 -2.60 -10.83
N LYS A 150 16.31 -3.34 -11.45
CA LYS A 150 16.87 -4.57 -10.86
C LYS A 150 17.45 -4.36 -9.46
N LYS A 151 18.04 -3.20 -9.23
CA LYS A 151 18.64 -2.86 -7.93
C LYS A 151 17.61 -2.80 -6.79
N PHE A 152 16.35 -2.63 -7.10
CA PHE A 152 15.27 -2.55 -6.10
C PHE A 152 14.61 -3.90 -5.80
N LEU A 153 14.81 -4.90 -6.66
CA LEU A 153 14.10 -6.18 -6.58
C LEU A 153 14.29 -6.87 -5.23
N LYS A 154 15.53 -6.94 -4.75
CA LYS A 154 15.83 -7.58 -3.46
C LYS A 154 15.08 -6.92 -2.30
N GLY A 155 15.06 -5.59 -2.27
CA GLY A 155 14.33 -4.83 -1.26
C GLY A 155 12.82 -5.08 -1.33
N TRP A 156 12.26 -5.09 -2.53
CA TRP A 156 10.83 -5.36 -2.73
C TRP A 156 10.46 -6.77 -2.24
N LEU A 157 11.26 -7.79 -2.57
CA LEU A 157 11.02 -9.17 -2.15
C LEU A 157 11.21 -9.33 -0.63
N ASN A 158 12.20 -8.67 -0.04
CA ASN A 158 12.40 -8.67 1.41
C ASN A 158 11.21 -8.06 2.14
N ARG A 159 10.68 -6.94 1.64
CA ARG A 159 9.48 -6.31 2.21
C ARG A 159 8.28 -7.23 2.12
N SER A 160 8.02 -7.80 0.95
CA SER A 160 6.91 -8.74 0.73
C SER A 160 6.97 -9.90 1.74
N LYS A 161 8.14 -10.52 1.89
CA LYS A 161 8.34 -11.62 2.83
C LYS A 161 8.13 -11.19 4.27
N SER A 162 8.70 -10.08 4.69
CA SER A 162 8.61 -9.58 6.06
C SER A 162 7.17 -9.26 6.45
N ILE A 163 6.43 -8.59 5.57
CA ILE A 163 5.02 -8.27 5.80
C ILE A 163 4.17 -9.54 5.84
N TYR A 164 4.42 -10.48 4.92
CA TYR A 164 3.71 -11.77 4.87
C TYR A 164 3.92 -12.59 6.15
N ASP A 165 5.15 -12.61 6.66
CA ASP A 165 5.51 -13.39 7.86
C ASP A 165 5.01 -12.73 9.15
N PHE A 166 4.64 -11.45 9.11
CA PHE A 166 4.19 -10.72 10.30
C PHE A 166 2.76 -11.11 10.67
N LYS A 167 2.57 -11.45 11.97
CA LYS A 167 1.25 -11.77 12.55
C LYS A 167 0.90 -10.71 13.60
N TYR A 168 -0.33 -10.19 13.55
CA TYR A 168 -0.80 -9.09 14.39
C TYR A 168 -2.19 -9.36 15.00
#